data_a8e34338d0e36a4e97c9bab77108bb8c
#
_entry.id   a8e34338d0e36a4e97c9bab77108bb8c
#
_cell.length_a   1.000
_cell.length_b   1.000
_cell.length_c   1.000
_cell.angle_alpha   90.00
_cell.angle_beta   90.00
_cell.angle_gamma   90.00
#
_symmetry.space_group_name_H-M   'P 1'
#
loop_
_entity.id
_entity.type
_entity.pdbx_description
1 polymer ?
#
loop_
_entity_poly.entity_id
_entity_poly.type
_entity_poly.pdbx_seq_one_letter_code
_entity_poly.pdbx_strand_id
1 'polypeptide(L)'
;SLVGSEMCIRDRLAAARWGWGLPVSAERSDVIILILANMALFGSLVWLYTRNNLLARLGVLSLLAALRLGSGVEGSWNEALWDWSPAPWLFRFDYLKYLCIIIPGTIAGDRIYEWMTQSGEDAPGASRRREVWILVLLVTLICLNMWGLFARQLVVNLAAGVLICLLLRRLLRGDGSATGRLHRSLFGWGFFWLMLGLALEAFEGGIK
;
A
#
# COMPACT_ATOMS: atom_id res chain seq x y z
N SER A 1 9.80 -10.19 13.84
CA SER A 1 9.50 -9.65 15.16
C SER A 1 10.09 -8.24 15.28
N LEU A 2 9.23 -7.24 15.35
CA LEU A 2 9.58 -5.81 15.51
C LEU A 2 10.46 -5.55 16.74
N VAL A 3 10.29 -6.32 17.80
CA VAL A 3 11.07 -6.24 19.04
C VAL A 3 12.56 -6.51 18.82
N GLY A 4 12.93 -7.38 17.88
CA GLY A 4 14.34 -7.67 17.57
C GLY A 4 15.07 -6.53 16.85
N SER A 5 14.36 -5.74 16.03
CA SER A 5 14.98 -4.62 15.30
C SER A 5 15.20 -3.39 16.18
N GLU A 6 14.29 -3.09 17.09
CA GLU A 6 14.45 -2.00 18.07
C GLU A 6 15.58 -2.30 19.06
N MET A 7 15.71 -3.56 19.47
CA MET A 7 16.81 -4.00 20.32
C MET A 7 18.17 -3.81 19.61
N CYS A 8 18.26 -4.13 18.34
CA CYS A 8 19.48 -3.98 17.54
C CYS A 8 19.89 -2.49 17.36
N ILE A 9 18.92 -1.59 17.19
CA ILE A 9 19.17 -0.14 17.09
C ILE A 9 19.65 0.41 18.44
N ARG A 10 19.00 0.01 19.53
CA ARG A 10 19.36 0.44 20.88
C ARG A 10 20.73 -0.08 21.30
N ASP A 11 21.07 -1.30 20.96
CA ASP A 11 22.38 -1.90 21.25
C ASP A 11 23.49 -1.24 20.44
N ARG A 12 23.25 -0.87 19.19
CA ARG A 12 24.21 -0.11 18.35
C ARG A 12 24.42 1.30 18.87
N LEU A 13 23.36 1.98 19.31
CA LEU A 13 23.45 3.30 19.93
C LEU A 13 24.16 3.25 21.29
N ALA A 14 23.92 2.21 22.08
CA ALA A 14 24.60 1.99 23.35
C ALA A 14 26.08 1.66 23.14
N ALA A 15 26.42 0.82 22.15
CA ALA A 15 27.81 0.48 21.80
C ALA A 15 28.57 1.70 21.26
N ALA A 16 27.93 2.58 20.50
CA ALA A 16 28.50 3.84 20.02
C ALA A 16 28.80 4.82 21.18
N ARG A 17 27.93 4.81 22.20
CA ARG A 17 28.07 5.70 23.38
C ARG A 17 29.16 5.21 24.34
N TRP A 18 29.52 3.93 24.31
CA TRP A 18 30.55 3.34 25.16
C TRP A 18 31.92 3.17 24.48
N GLY A 19 32.18 3.90 23.42
CA GLY A 19 33.56 4.09 22.93
C GLY A 19 34.18 2.91 22.16
N TRP A 20 33.38 2.03 21.60
CA TRP A 20 33.87 0.92 20.78
C TRP A 20 34.17 1.30 19.33
N GLY A 21 34.54 2.54 19.07
CA GLY A 21 35.17 2.98 17.82
C GLY A 21 34.44 2.66 16.48
N LEU A 22 33.22 2.16 16.56
CA LEU A 22 32.42 1.92 15.37
C LEU A 22 31.83 3.27 14.89
N PRO A 23 32.02 3.63 13.62
CA PRO A 23 31.46 4.84 13.04
C PRO A 23 29.96 4.67 12.87
N VAL A 24 29.21 4.69 13.98
CA VAL A 24 27.74 4.71 13.93
C VAL A 24 27.35 6.18 13.84
N SER A 25 27.25 6.68 12.60
CA SER A 25 26.58 7.96 12.39
C SER A 25 25.08 7.74 12.57
N ALA A 26 24.46 8.47 13.50
CA ALA A 26 22.99 8.49 13.63
C ALA A 26 22.29 8.92 12.33
N GLU A 27 23.01 9.59 11.42
CA GLU A 27 22.56 9.98 10.09
C GLU A 27 22.47 8.81 9.08
N ARG A 28 23.12 7.68 9.36
CA ARG A 28 23.02 6.44 8.58
C ARG A 28 22.15 5.37 9.22
N SER A 29 21.30 5.74 10.17
CA SER A 29 20.24 4.86 10.64
C SER A 29 19.40 4.41 9.44
N ASP A 30 19.12 3.10 9.36
CA ASP A 30 18.36 2.52 8.25
C ASP A 30 17.02 3.26 8.10
N VAL A 31 16.97 4.20 7.17
CA VAL A 31 15.80 5.04 6.88
C VAL A 31 14.55 4.18 6.64
N ILE A 32 14.74 2.98 6.07
CA ILE A 32 13.66 2.02 5.81
C ILE A 32 13.01 1.53 7.11
N ILE A 33 13.79 1.18 8.12
CA ILE A 33 13.27 0.69 9.41
C ILE A 33 12.50 1.79 10.11
N LEU A 34 13.02 3.01 10.06
CA LEU A 34 12.39 4.18 10.64
C LEU A 34 11.04 4.51 9.97
N ILE A 35 11.00 4.44 8.63
CA ILE A 35 9.77 4.60 7.85
C ILE A 35 8.76 3.53 8.25
N LEU A 36 9.16 2.26 8.33
CA LEU A 36 8.27 1.15 8.70
C LEU A 36 7.72 1.31 10.13
N ALA A 37 8.55 1.74 11.08
CA ALA A 37 8.13 2.00 12.45
C ALA A 37 7.10 3.14 12.53
N ASN A 38 7.36 4.25 11.84
CA ASN A 38 6.41 5.36 11.73
C ASN A 38 5.10 4.93 11.06
N MET A 39 5.19 4.11 10.00
CA MET A 39 4.01 3.61 9.31
C MET A 39 3.20 2.64 10.15
N ALA A 40 3.84 1.78 10.94
CA ALA A 40 3.16 0.91 11.89
C ALA A 40 2.41 1.73 12.95
N LEU A 41 3.04 2.77 13.49
CA LEU A 41 2.44 3.66 14.49
C LEU A 41 1.25 4.43 13.91
N PHE A 42 1.48 5.23 12.86
CA PHE A 42 0.43 6.08 12.29
C PHE A 42 -0.65 5.28 11.58
N GLY A 43 -0.29 4.18 10.91
CA GLY A 43 -1.25 3.28 10.29
C GLY A 43 -2.18 2.62 11.31
N SER A 44 -1.64 2.18 12.45
CA SER A 44 -2.43 1.63 13.56
C SER A 44 -3.35 2.67 14.18
N LEU A 45 -2.87 3.91 14.40
CA LEU A 45 -3.69 4.99 14.90
C LEU A 45 -4.84 5.32 13.95
N VAL A 46 -4.56 5.52 12.68
CA VAL A 46 -5.60 5.77 11.66
C VAL A 46 -6.61 4.63 11.63
N TRP A 47 -6.15 3.38 11.67
CA TRP A 47 -7.05 2.22 11.70
C TRP A 47 -7.92 2.20 12.96
N LEU A 48 -7.36 2.42 14.14
CA LEU A 48 -8.12 2.44 15.41
C LEU A 48 -9.25 3.47 15.40
N TYR A 49 -8.95 4.69 14.96
CA TYR A 49 -9.95 5.77 14.94
C TYR A 49 -10.97 5.64 13.80
N THR A 50 -10.60 4.97 12.70
CA THR A 50 -11.44 4.90 11.50
C THR A 50 -11.99 3.51 11.19
N ARG A 51 -11.73 2.50 12.04
CA ARG A 51 -12.10 1.09 11.77
C ARG A 51 -13.60 0.89 11.51
N ASN A 52 -14.45 1.69 12.15
CA ASN A 52 -15.89 1.61 12.03
C ASN A 52 -16.46 2.52 10.94
N ASN A 53 -15.62 3.35 10.29
CA ASN A 53 -16.08 4.32 9.31
C ASN A 53 -15.14 4.35 8.10
N LEU A 54 -15.54 3.63 7.04
CA LEU A 54 -14.78 3.58 5.79
C LEU A 54 -14.61 4.97 5.16
N LEU A 55 -15.65 5.84 5.24
CA LEU A 55 -15.58 7.18 4.67
C LEU A 55 -14.54 8.05 5.39
N ALA A 56 -14.45 7.95 6.72
CA ALA A 56 -13.42 8.66 7.48
C ALA A 56 -12.01 8.18 7.07
N ARG A 57 -11.83 6.86 6.86
CA ARG A 57 -10.55 6.29 6.40
C ARG A 57 -10.17 6.78 5.00
N LEU A 58 -11.13 6.83 4.08
CA LEU A 58 -10.93 7.39 2.75
C LEU A 58 -10.71 8.91 2.80
N GLY A 59 -11.35 9.62 3.74
CA GLY A 59 -11.13 11.04 3.99
C GLY A 59 -9.69 11.35 4.39
N VAL A 60 -9.13 10.58 5.33
CA VAL A 60 -7.71 10.69 5.72
C VAL A 60 -6.80 10.46 4.53
N LEU A 61 -7.09 9.41 3.73
CA LEU A 61 -6.31 9.12 2.54
C LEU A 61 -6.37 10.25 1.51
N SER A 62 -7.56 10.79 1.26
CA SER A 62 -7.76 11.91 0.32
C SER A 62 -7.05 13.17 0.79
N LEU A 63 -7.06 13.45 2.10
CA LEU A 63 -6.33 14.57 2.69
C LEU A 63 -4.82 14.43 2.47
N LEU A 64 -4.26 13.25 2.75
CA LEU A 64 -2.83 12.98 2.53
C LEU A 64 -2.45 13.10 1.04
N ALA A 65 -3.29 12.59 0.15
CA ALA A 65 -3.09 12.72 -1.30
C ALA A 65 -3.14 14.19 -1.75
N ALA A 66 -4.09 14.97 -1.24
CA ALA A 66 -4.20 16.40 -1.55
C ALA A 66 -2.99 17.19 -1.06
N LEU A 67 -2.51 16.92 0.17
CA LEU A 67 -1.30 17.54 0.71
C LEU A 67 -0.07 17.18 -0.14
N ARG A 68 0.05 15.92 -0.56
CA ARG A 68 1.16 15.45 -1.42
C ARG A 68 1.14 16.12 -2.80
N LEU A 69 -0.02 16.18 -3.43
CA LEU A 69 -0.16 16.83 -4.73
C LEU A 69 0.07 18.34 -4.64
N GLY A 70 -0.41 18.98 -3.56
CA GLY A 70 -0.20 20.40 -3.31
C GLY A 70 1.26 20.79 -2.98
N SER A 71 2.06 19.85 -2.48
CA SER A 71 3.47 20.11 -2.14
C SER A 71 4.39 20.30 -3.36
N GLY A 72 3.90 20.00 -4.57
CA GLY A 72 4.63 20.25 -5.82
C GLY A 72 4.63 21.72 -6.29
N VAL A 73 3.90 22.61 -5.60
CA VAL A 73 3.85 24.04 -5.91
C VAL A 73 4.88 24.78 -5.06
N GLU A 74 5.92 25.31 -5.68
CA GLU A 74 6.99 26.05 -5.01
C GLU A 74 6.45 27.26 -4.22
N GLY A 75 6.93 27.45 -3.00
CA GLY A 75 6.54 28.53 -2.11
C GLY A 75 5.15 28.36 -1.46
N SER A 76 4.51 27.21 -1.61
CA SER A 76 3.24 26.91 -0.96
C SER A 76 3.41 26.51 0.51
N TRP A 77 2.40 26.79 1.35
CA TRP A 77 2.40 26.29 2.73
C TRP A 77 2.40 24.76 2.81
N ASN A 78 1.89 24.09 1.78
CA ASN A 78 1.91 22.62 1.66
C ASN A 78 3.33 22.08 1.52
N GLU A 79 4.19 22.76 0.77
CA GLU A 79 5.61 22.42 0.65
C GLU A 79 6.29 22.54 2.02
N ALA A 80 6.11 23.68 2.70
CA ALA A 80 6.67 23.90 4.03
C ALA A 80 6.20 22.85 5.07
N LEU A 81 4.91 22.43 5.00
CA LEU A 81 4.37 21.39 5.86
C LEU A 81 4.96 20.02 5.50
N TRP A 82 5.12 19.74 4.21
CA TRP A 82 5.62 18.46 3.71
C TRP A 82 7.09 18.23 4.10
N ASP A 83 7.88 19.30 4.09
CA ASP A 83 9.28 19.26 4.49
C ASP A 83 9.48 19.43 6.00
N TRP A 84 8.40 19.69 6.72
CA TRP A 84 8.46 19.88 8.16
C TRP A 84 8.92 18.61 8.90
N SER A 85 9.88 18.78 9.78
CA SER A 85 10.44 17.70 10.57
C SER A 85 10.81 18.21 11.95
N PRO A 86 10.06 17.84 13.01
CA PRO A 86 10.37 18.22 14.38
C PRO A 86 11.64 17.52 14.91
N ALA A 87 11.93 16.33 14.37
CA ALA A 87 13.10 15.54 14.73
C ALA A 87 13.55 14.75 13.47
N PRO A 88 14.45 15.32 12.64
CA PRO A 88 14.84 14.72 11.35
C PRO A 88 15.37 13.29 11.44
N TRP A 89 15.91 12.92 12.60
CA TRP A 89 16.40 11.58 12.89
C TRP A 89 15.32 10.57 13.29
N LEU A 90 14.10 11.02 13.62
CA LEU A 90 13.00 10.17 14.08
C LEU A 90 11.76 10.24 13.18
N PHE A 91 11.35 11.43 12.78
CA PHE A 91 10.12 11.67 12.07
C PHE A 91 10.26 12.80 11.05
N ARG A 92 9.83 12.52 9.82
CA ARG A 92 9.63 13.50 8.76
C ARG A 92 8.21 13.38 8.24
N PHE A 93 7.56 14.51 8.00
CA PHE A 93 6.17 14.50 7.51
C PHE A 93 6.05 13.79 6.16
N ASP A 94 7.08 13.88 5.31
CA ASP A 94 7.18 13.15 4.03
C ASP A 94 6.98 11.62 4.18
N TYR A 95 7.28 11.02 5.34
CA TYR A 95 7.04 9.59 5.54
C TYR A 95 5.55 9.21 5.48
N LEU A 96 4.64 10.14 5.78
CA LEU A 96 3.20 9.89 5.75
C LEU A 96 2.66 9.54 4.35
N LYS A 97 3.43 9.80 3.27
CA LYS A 97 3.07 9.34 1.92
C LYS A 97 2.87 7.81 1.84
N TYR A 98 3.58 7.05 2.65
CA TYR A 98 3.45 5.59 2.69
C TYR A 98 2.15 5.12 3.33
N LEU A 99 1.42 5.97 4.06
CA LEU A 99 0.06 5.67 4.52
C LEU A 99 -0.90 5.45 3.34
N CYS A 100 -0.61 6.03 2.18
CA CYS A 100 -1.36 5.76 0.94
C CYS A 100 -1.31 4.28 0.51
N ILE A 101 -0.33 3.52 0.99
CA ILE A 101 -0.22 2.06 0.77
C ILE A 101 -0.88 1.31 1.93
N ILE A 102 -0.66 1.76 3.16
CA ILE A 102 -1.11 1.06 4.37
C ILE A 102 -2.62 1.14 4.52
N ILE A 103 -3.22 2.32 4.31
CA ILE A 103 -4.67 2.51 4.49
C ILE A 103 -5.48 1.57 3.57
N PRO A 104 -5.23 1.45 2.27
CA PRO A 104 -5.88 0.44 1.43
C PRO A 104 -5.64 -0.99 1.91
N GLY A 105 -4.43 -1.29 2.40
CA GLY A 105 -4.09 -2.58 2.99
C GLY A 105 -4.94 -2.91 4.21
N THR A 106 -5.22 -1.95 5.09
CA THR A 106 -6.08 -2.17 6.26
C THR A 106 -7.54 -2.46 5.85
N ILE A 107 -8.04 -1.84 4.77
CA ILE A 107 -9.38 -2.10 4.24
C ILE A 107 -9.47 -3.53 3.69
N ALA A 108 -8.45 -3.97 2.96
CA ALA A 108 -8.38 -5.35 2.48
C ALA A 108 -8.28 -6.34 3.66
N GLY A 109 -7.49 -6.02 4.68
CA GLY A 109 -7.36 -6.82 5.91
C GLY A 109 -8.69 -6.99 6.65
N ASP A 110 -9.46 -5.91 6.81
CA ASP A 110 -10.79 -5.95 7.45
C ASP A 110 -11.74 -6.89 6.68
N ARG A 111 -11.70 -6.88 5.32
CA ARG A 111 -12.53 -7.78 4.49
C ARG A 111 -12.13 -9.24 4.64
N ILE A 112 -10.84 -9.52 4.74
CA ILE A 112 -10.34 -10.88 4.98
C ILE A 112 -10.73 -11.34 6.38
N TYR A 113 -10.61 -10.48 7.37
CA TYR A 113 -11.02 -10.78 8.75
C TYR A 113 -12.51 -11.07 8.86
N GLU A 114 -13.36 -10.25 8.24
CA GLU A 114 -14.82 -10.49 8.16
C GLU A 114 -15.13 -11.85 7.53
N TRP A 115 -14.44 -12.20 6.45
CA TRP A 115 -14.60 -13.50 5.79
C TRP A 115 -14.17 -14.65 6.71
N MET A 116 -13.03 -14.54 7.38
CA MET A 116 -12.53 -15.58 8.30
C MET A 116 -13.49 -15.84 9.47
N THR A 117 -14.14 -14.79 9.96
CA THR A 117 -15.09 -14.89 11.09
C THR A 117 -16.48 -15.40 10.66
N GLN A 118 -16.86 -15.19 9.40
CA GLN A 118 -18.16 -15.60 8.87
C GLN A 118 -18.15 -16.97 8.17
N SER A 119 -16.99 -17.49 7.78
CA SER A 119 -16.84 -18.75 7.05
C SER A 119 -16.95 -19.97 7.98
N GLY A 120 -18.08 -20.12 8.64
CA GLY A 120 -18.39 -21.33 9.45
C GLY A 120 -18.90 -22.52 8.63
N GLU A 121 -19.38 -22.32 7.41
CA GLU A 121 -19.87 -23.38 6.51
C GLU A 121 -19.48 -23.06 5.06
N ASP A 122 -18.42 -23.70 4.58
CA ASP A 122 -18.02 -23.62 3.19
C ASP A 122 -19.03 -24.40 2.32
N ALA A 123 -19.79 -23.66 1.51
CA ALA A 123 -20.43 -24.23 0.33
C ALA A 123 -19.36 -24.84 -0.59
N PRO A 124 -19.66 -25.94 -1.32
CA PRO A 124 -18.70 -26.63 -2.18
C PRO A 124 -18.01 -25.63 -3.11
N GLY A 125 -16.68 -25.58 -2.99
CA GLY A 125 -15.83 -24.56 -3.61
C GLY A 125 -15.98 -24.49 -5.12
N ALA A 126 -15.58 -23.36 -5.66
CA ALA A 126 -15.47 -23.13 -7.09
C ALA A 126 -14.65 -24.25 -7.76
N SER A 127 -15.00 -24.59 -9.00
CA SER A 127 -14.26 -25.59 -9.76
C SER A 127 -12.76 -25.25 -9.74
N ARG A 128 -11.92 -26.19 -9.32
CA ARG A 128 -10.44 -26.07 -9.25
C ARG A 128 -9.85 -25.47 -10.54
N ARG A 129 -10.44 -25.81 -11.69
CA ARG A 129 -10.02 -25.25 -12.96
C ARG A 129 -10.22 -23.73 -13.05
N ARG A 130 -11.30 -23.21 -12.48
CA ARG A 130 -11.59 -21.76 -12.45
C ARG A 130 -10.59 -21.03 -11.55
N GLU A 131 -10.27 -21.57 -10.39
CA GLU A 131 -9.29 -21.00 -9.47
C GLU A 131 -7.90 -20.91 -10.10
N VAL A 132 -7.49 -21.97 -10.83
CA VAL A 132 -6.22 -21.98 -11.58
C VAL A 132 -6.21 -20.86 -12.63
N TRP A 133 -7.29 -20.68 -13.39
CA TRP A 133 -7.36 -19.60 -14.38
C TRP A 133 -7.30 -18.21 -13.74
N ILE A 134 -7.95 -18.00 -12.59
CA ILE A 134 -7.88 -16.74 -11.82
C ILE A 134 -6.43 -16.48 -11.40
N LEU A 135 -5.76 -17.49 -10.85
CA LEU A 135 -4.35 -17.37 -10.44
C LEU A 135 -3.44 -17.04 -11.62
N VAL A 136 -3.58 -17.76 -12.74
CA VAL A 136 -2.78 -17.53 -13.96
C VAL A 136 -2.98 -16.09 -14.46
N LEU A 137 -4.22 -15.60 -14.53
CA LEU A 137 -4.49 -14.23 -14.97
C LEU A 137 -3.94 -13.18 -14.00
N LEU A 138 -3.98 -13.43 -12.68
CA LEU A 138 -3.38 -12.53 -11.69
C LEU A 138 -1.86 -12.46 -11.84
N VAL A 139 -1.19 -13.60 -11.97
CA VAL A 139 0.26 -13.64 -12.19
C VAL A 139 0.62 -12.93 -13.52
N THR A 140 -0.14 -13.20 -14.58
CA THR A 140 0.04 -12.52 -15.87
C THR A 140 -0.11 -11.01 -15.75
N LEU A 141 -1.11 -10.54 -14.98
CA LEU A 141 -1.33 -9.11 -14.74
C LEU A 141 -0.13 -8.47 -14.01
N ILE A 142 0.41 -9.14 -12.99
CA ILE A 142 1.59 -8.66 -12.26
C ILE A 142 2.80 -8.58 -13.19
N CYS A 143 3.11 -9.64 -13.92
CA CYS A 143 4.23 -9.68 -14.85
C CYS A 143 4.11 -8.62 -15.94
N LEU A 144 2.90 -8.45 -16.51
CA LEU A 144 2.61 -7.43 -17.50
C LEU A 144 2.88 -6.02 -16.97
N ASN A 145 2.39 -5.72 -15.76
CA ASN A 145 2.59 -4.40 -15.15
C ASN A 145 4.08 -4.14 -14.85
N MET A 146 4.80 -5.14 -14.31
CA MET A 146 6.24 -5.00 -14.08
C MET A 146 6.99 -4.72 -15.38
N TRP A 147 6.68 -5.48 -16.44
CA TRP A 147 7.31 -5.29 -17.74
C TRP A 147 6.91 -3.94 -18.39
N GLY A 148 5.63 -3.60 -18.37
CA GLY A 148 5.10 -2.39 -18.98
C GLY A 148 5.63 -1.10 -18.33
N LEU A 149 5.77 -1.08 -16.99
CA LEU A 149 6.39 0.03 -16.26
C LEU A 149 7.89 0.11 -16.54
N PHE A 150 8.58 -1.02 -16.56
CA PHE A 150 10.01 -1.07 -16.89
C PHE A 150 10.29 -0.58 -18.32
N ALA A 151 9.49 -1.03 -19.29
CA ALA A 151 9.58 -0.64 -20.71
C ALA A 151 9.00 0.76 -20.99
N ARG A 152 8.41 1.44 -20.00
CA ARG A 152 7.70 2.74 -20.13
C ARG A 152 6.60 2.73 -21.21
N GLN A 153 5.97 1.58 -21.44
CA GLN A 153 4.89 1.42 -22.41
C GLN A 153 3.51 1.52 -21.73
N LEU A 154 3.19 2.69 -21.19
CA LEU A 154 1.99 2.90 -20.38
C LEU A 154 0.70 2.59 -21.12
N VAL A 155 0.57 2.98 -22.37
CA VAL A 155 -0.67 2.77 -23.17
C VAL A 155 -0.94 1.28 -23.39
N VAL A 156 0.09 0.52 -23.78
CA VAL A 156 -0.02 -0.93 -23.99
C VAL A 156 -0.31 -1.63 -22.68
N ASN A 157 0.39 -1.25 -21.62
CA ASN A 157 0.20 -1.79 -20.28
C ASN A 157 -1.22 -1.53 -19.75
N LEU A 158 -1.73 -0.31 -19.93
CA LEU A 158 -3.08 0.05 -19.53
C LEU A 158 -4.14 -0.76 -20.30
N ALA A 159 -4.02 -0.81 -21.63
CA ALA A 159 -4.99 -1.53 -22.47
C ALA A 159 -5.01 -3.04 -22.13
N ALA A 160 -3.85 -3.67 -22.05
CA ALA A 160 -3.74 -5.09 -21.70
C ALA A 160 -4.18 -5.36 -20.26
N GLY A 161 -3.82 -4.47 -19.30
CA GLY A 161 -4.27 -4.55 -17.91
C GLY A 161 -5.79 -4.49 -17.79
N VAL A 162 -6.45 -3.55 -18.47
CA VAL A 162 -7.90 -3.45 -18.51
C VAL A 162 -8.53 -4.73 -19.08
N LEU A 163 -7.99 -5.27 -20.18
CA LEU A 163 -8.50 -6.50 -20.80
C LEU A 163 -8.42 -7.68 -19.82
N ILE A 164 -7.28 -7.89 -19.17
CA ILE A 164 -7.10 -8.97 -18.18
C ILE A 164 -8.07 -8.76 -17.01
N CYS A 165 -8.24 -7.53 -16.54
CA CYS A 165 -9.18 -7.22 -15.46
C CYS A 165 -10.64 -7.50 -15.84
N LEU A 166 -11.04 -7.24 -17.09
CA LEU A 166 -12.38 -7.59 -17.58
C LEU A 166 -12.58 -9.10 -17.62
N LEU A 167 -11.57 -9.87 -18.04
CA LEU A 167 -11.60 -11.33 -18.03
C LEU A 167 -11.71 -11.88 -16.60
N LEU A 168 -10.90 -11.35 -15.66
CA LEU A 168 -10.97 -11.71 -14.25
C LEU A 168 -12.35 -11.40 -13.66
N ARG A 169 -12.89 -10.22 -13.93
CA ARG A 169 -14.24 -9.83 -13.49
C ARG A 169 -15.31 -10.80 -14.01
N ARG A 170 -15.17 -11.26 -15.27
CA ARG A 170 -16.10 -12.22 -15.87
C ARG A 170 -16.03 -13.58 -15.18
N LEU A 171 -14.82 -14.06 -14.88
CA LEU A 171 -14.60 -15.31 -14.15
C LEU A 171 -15.12 -15.25 -12.70
N LEU A 172 -15.01 -14.10 -12.05
CA LEU A 172 -15.44 -13.92 -10.67
C LEU A 172 -16.96 -13.77 -10.50
N ARG A 173 -17.72 -13.45 -11.55
CA ARG A 173 -19.17 -13.22 -11.47
C ARG A 173 -20.01 -14.45 -11.13
N GLY A 174 -19.53 -15.63 -11.42
CA GLY A 174 -20.31 -16.88 -11.30
C GLY A 174 -20.32 -17.52 -9.91
N ASP A 175 -19.66 -16.92 -8.90
CA ASP A 175 -19.52 -17.53 -7.58
C ASP A 175 -20.32 -16.79 -6.50
N GLY A 176 -21.40 -17.44 -6.02
CA GLY A 176 -22.20 -16.93 -4.91
C GLY A 176 -21.67 -17.25 -3.51
N SER A 177 -20.59 -18.04 -3.41
CA SER A 177 -20.00 -18.45 -2.14
C SER A 177 -19.44 -17.28 -1.33
N ALA A 178 -19.20 -17.48 -0.02
CA ALA A 178 -18.55 -16.49 0.83
C ALA A 178 -17.16 -16.11 0.29
N THR A 179 -16.40 -17.11 -0.13
CA THR A 179 -15.08 -16.93 -0.77
C THR A 179 -15.17 -16.16 -2.09
N GLY A 180 -16.20 -16.44 -2.93
CA GLY A 180 -16.43 -15.71 -4.17
C GLY A 180 -16.79 -14.23 -3.94
N ARG A 181 -17.52 -13.92 -2.86
CA ARG A 181 -17.81 -12.53 -2.46
C ARG A 181 -16.53 -11.80 -2.03
N LEU A 182 -15.68 -12.45 -1.23
CA LEU A 182 -14.37 -11.91 -0.84
C LEU A 182 -13.51 -11.62 -2.06
N HIS A 183 -13.34 -12.59 -2.96
CA HIS A 183 -12.53 -12.42 -4.17
C HIS A 183 -13.02 -11.24 -5.03
N ARG A 184 -14.34 -11.08 -5.20
CA ARG A 184 -14.90 -9.93 -5.93
C ARG A 184 -14.62 -8.59 -5.24
N SER A 185 -14.73 -8.57 -3.90
CA SER A 185 -14.45 -7.35 -3.13
C SER A 185 -12.98 -6.96 -3.21
N LEU A 186 -12.07 -7.90 -2.99
CA LEU A 186 -10.62 -7.68 -3.09
C LEU A 186 -10.19 -7.32 -4.52
N PHE A 187 -10.77 -7.99 -5.52
CA PHE A 187 -10.54 -7.66 -6.92
C PHE A 187 -10.99 -6.23 -7.26
N GLY A 188 -12.19 -5.82 -6.79
CA GLY A 188 -12.68 -4.46 -7.00
C GLY A 188 -11.76 -3.40 -6.41
N TRP A 189 -11.27 -3.63 -5.18
CA TRP A 189 -10.29 -2.78 -4.54
C TRP A 189 -8.95 -2.76 -5.31
N GLY A 190 -8.41 -3.92 -5.63
CA GLY A 190 -7.16 -4.02 -6.38
C GLY A 190 -7.24 -3.35 -7.76
N PHE A 191 -8.34 -3.53 -8.47
CA PHE A 191 -8.59 -2.87 -9.74
C PHE A 191 -8.62 -1.34 -9.60
N PHE A 192 -9.34 -0.81 -8.61
CA PHE A 192 -9.38 0.64 -8.36
C PHE A 192 -7.98 1.22 -8.14
N TRP A 193 -7.18 0.60 -7.26
CA TRP A 193 -5.83 1.07 -6.95
C TRP A 193 -4.87 0.92 -8.12
N LEU A 194 -4.98 -0.17 -8.89
CA LEU A 194 -4.19 -0.36 -10.10
C LEU A 194 -4.47 0.74 -11.13
N MET A 195 -5.74 1.01 -11.40
CA MET A 195 -6.12 2.05 -12.36
C MET A 195 -5.72 3.45 -11.87
N LEU A 196 -5.89 3.74 -10.60
CA LEU A 196 -5.45 5.00 -10.01
C LEU A 196 -3.93 5.16 -10.11
N GLY A 197 -3.16 4.12 -9.78
CA GLY A 197 -1.69 4.16 -9.89
C GLY A 197 -1.22 4.40 -11.32
N LEU A 198 -1.79 3.69 -12.29
CA LEU A 198 -1.46 3.87 -13.71
C LEU A 198 -1.88 5.26 -14.24
N ALA A 199 -3.01 5.80 -13.76
CA ALA A 199 -3.44 7.14 -14.14
C ALA A 199 -2.50 8.22 -13.57
N LEU A 200 -2.04 8.08 -12.33
CA LEU A 200 -1.09 9.02 -11.72
C LEU A 200 0.28 8.95 -12.43
N GLU A 201 0.77 7.76 -12.77
CA GLU A 201 2.01 7.60 -13.54
C GLU A 201 1.91 8.25 -14.94
N ALA A 202 0.76 8.08 -15.61
CA ALA A 202 0.52 8.71 -16.91
C ALA A 202 0.49 10.23 -16.81
N PHE A 203 -0.04 10.78 -15.70
CA PHE A 203 -0.08 12.22 -15.46
C PHE A 203 1.32 12.78 -15.18
N GLU A 204 2.12 12.15 -14.32
CA GLU A 204 3.50 12.57 -14.04
C GLU A 204 4.40 12.45 -15.29
N GLY A 205 4.21 11.43 -16.10
CA GLY A 205 4.93 11.22 -17.36
C GLY A 205 4.62 12.28 -18.43
N GLY A 206 3.46 12.93 -18.37
CA GLY A 206 3.05 13.98 -19.31
C GLY A 206 3.59 15.39 -18.99
N ILE A 207 4.17 15.56 -17.80
CA ILE A 207 4.70 16.86 -17.33
C ILE A 207 6.21 17.01 -17.66
N LYS A 208 6.84 15.99 -18.20
CA LYS A 208 8.25 16.03 -18.65
C LYS A 208 8.33 16.39 -20.15
#